data_aef4858878b6a493408ba7a50bf1f543
#
_entry.id   aef4858878b6a493408ba7a50bf1f543
#
_cell.length_a   1.000
_cell.length_b   1.000
_cell.length_c   1.000
_cell.angle_alpha   90.00
_cell.angle_beta   90.00
_cell.angle_gamma   90.00
#
_symmetry.space_group_name_H-M   'P 1'
#
loop_
_entity.id
_entity.type
_entity.pdbx_description
1 polymer ?
#
loop_
_entity_poly.entity_id
_entity_poly.type
_entity_poly.pdbx_seq_one_letter_code
_entity_poly.pdbx_strand_id
1 'polypeptide(L)'
;RLVSDKQVLRVYQENKFLKEEIQKTKNNLELAKQELAVTDSLKDSLFHDKAIQHISNSQVKELFPLQVASYNIPDLTKHRKILLKTLQANKQIAKSLPLVMPLKEPYTTTNRYQTLFDPFIEQKLPHRGIDLVPTENDTIFAPGGGIVSEIREHRGFGLTLKLEHTEHIRTFYAHIQKALVTKGSQVKRGMPIAIVGNSGRSPGKTLHYEIRYDGNAINPEHYILYPIKMD
;
A
#
# COMPACT_ATOMS: atom_id res chain seq x y z
N ARG A 1 -44.21 -32.08 -17.32
CA ARG A 1 -43.33 -31.98 -18.53
C ARG A 1 -42.08 -32.76 -18.19
N LEU A 2 -41.78 -33.85 -18.91
CA LEU A 2 -40.56 -34.64 -18.78
C LEU A 2 -39.37 -33.78 -19.24
N VAL A 3 -38.35 -33.71 -18.42
CA VAL A 3 -37.07 -33.01 -18.76
C VAL A 3 -36.41 -33.80 -19.89
N SER A 4 -36.00 -33.17 -20.96
CA SER A 4 -35.38 -33.87 -22.09
C SER A 4 -33.95 -34.29 -21.74
N ASP A 5 -33.51 -35.44 -22.29
CA ASP A 5 -32.16 -35.99 -22.08
C ASP A 5 -31.05 -34.97 -22.39
N LYS A 6 -31.31 -34.09 -23.40
CA LYS A 6 -30.39 -32.99 -23.74
C LYS A 6 -30.25 -31.97 -22.61
N GLN A 7 -31.33 -31.66 -21.88
CA GLN A 7 -31.27 -30.73 -20.76
C GLN A 7 -30.52 -31.37 -19.57
N VAL A 8 -30.73 -32.63 -19.33
CA VAL A 8 -30.02 -33.39 -18.28
C VAL A 8 -28.52 -33.44 -18.58
N LEU A 9 -28.14 -33.71 -19.83
CA LEU A 9 -26.74 -33.78 -20.24
C LEU A 9 -26.05 -32.41 -20.13
N ARG A 10 -26.75 -31.33 -20.49
CA ARG A 10 -26.23 -29.95 -20.36
C ARG A 10 -25.98 -29.59 -18.90
N VAL A 11 -26.92 -29.85 -18.00
CA VAL A 11 -26.77 -29.60 -16.56
C VAL A 11 -25.62 -30.44 -15.98
N TYR A 12 -25.45 -31.67 -16.44
CA TYR A 12 -24.33 -32.51 -16.01
C TYR A 12 -22.99 -31.94 -16.43
N GLN A 13 -22.85 -31.47 -17.68
CA GLN A 13 -21.64 -30.84 -18.20
C GLN A 13 -21.32 -29.53 -17.48
N GLU A 14 -22.32 -28.68 -17.24
CA GLU A 14 -22.17 -27.44 -16.48
C GLU A 14 -21.74 -27.72 -15.04
N ASN A 15 -22.33 -28.71 -14.38
CA ASN A 15 -21.94 -29.10 -13.03
C ASN A 15 -20.53 -29.70 -12.97
N LYS A 16 -20.10 -30.44 -13.99
CA LYS A 16 -18.74 -30.96 -14.08
C LYS A 16 -17.73 -29.81 -14.21
N PHE A 17 -17.98 -28.88 -15.12
CA PHE A 17 -17.17 -27.68 -15.32
C PHE A 17 -17.05 -26.85 -14.03
N LEU A 18 -18.17 -26.57 -13.37
CA LEU A 18 -18.20 -25.83 -12.11
C LEU A 18 -17.41 -26.52 -11.01
N LYS A 19 -17.46 -27.86 -10.91
CA LYS A 19 -16.65 -28.62 -9.95
C LYS A 19 -15.16 -28.48 -10.22
N GLU A 20 -14.75 -28.52 -11.49
CA GLU A 20 -13.34 -28.32 -11.88
C GLU A 20 -12.86 -26.91 -11.55
N GLU A 21 -13.67 -25.88 -11.83
CA GLU A 21 -13.34 -24.48 -11.48
C GLU A 21 -13.30 -24.25 -9.97
N ILE A 22 -14.21 -24.84 -9.21
CA ILE A 22 -14.18 -24.79 -7.74
C ILE A 22 -12.89 -25.43 -7.20
N GLN A 23 -12.50 -26.59 -7.74
CA GLN A 23 -11.29 -27.27 -7.30
C GLN A 23 -10.03 -26.47 -7.65
N LYS A 24 -9.98 -25.87 -8.84
CA LYS A 24 -8.90 -24.98 -9.25
C LYS A 24 -8.79 -23.75 -8.34
N THR A 25 -9.94 -23.13 -8.02
CA THR A 25 -9.99 -21.97 -7.12
C THR A 25 -9.54 -22.34 -5.69
N LYS A 26 -9.94 -23.53 -5.18
CA LYS A 26 -9.47 -24.02 -3.89
C LYS A 26 -7.97 -24.25 -3.87
N ASN A 27 -7.39 -24.83 -4.92
CA ASN A 27 -5.95 -25.06 -5.02
C ASN A 27 -5.19 -23.71 -5.05
N ASN A 28 -5.68 -22.73 -5.80
CA ASN A 28 -5.09 -21.39 -5.85
C ASN A 28 -5.16 -20.68 -4.49
N LEU A 29 -6.27 -20.85 -3.75
CA LEU A 29 -6.42 -20.31 -2.41
C LEU A 29 -5.42 -20.94 -1.43
N GLU A 30 -5.21 -22.23 -1.51
CA GLU A 30 -4.26 -22.93 -0.64
C GLU A 30 -2.81 -22.54 -0.92
N LEU A 31 -2.44 -22.38 -2.21
CA LEU A 31 -1.14 -21.83 -2.60
C LEU A 31 -0.97 -20.41 -2.07
N ALA A 32 -1.97 -19.55 -2.21
CA ALA A 32 -1.92 -18.18 -1.71
C ALA A 32 -1.75 -18.11 -0.19
N LYS A 33 -2.39 -19.01 0.57
CA LYS A 33 -2.21 -19.13 2.04
C LYS A 33 -0.80 -19.55 2.41
N GLN A 34 -0.22 -20.54 1.72
CA GLN A 34 1.16 -20.99 1.97
C GLN A 34 2.16 -19.87 1.67
N GLU A 35 1.99 -19.14 0.57
CA GLU A 35 2.84 -18.02 0.23
C GLU A 35 2.71 -16.86 1.23
N LEU A 36 1.48 -16.61 1.73
CA LEU A 36 1.24 -15.62 2.77
C LEU A 36 1.98 -15.98 4.06
N ALA A 37 1.91 -17.23 4.50
CA ALA A 37 2.61 -17.70 5.71
C ALA A 37 4.13 -17.54 5.59
N VAL A 38 4.73 -17.85 4.42
CA VAL A 38 6.16 -17.60 4.17
C VAL A 38 6.48 -16.10 4.20
N THR A 39 5.60 -15.29 3.64
CA THR A 39 5.76 -13.83 3.61
C THR A 39 5.69 -13.23 5.01
N ASP A 40 4.80 -13.72 5.86
CA ASP A 40 4.66 -13.29 7.25
C ASP A 40 5.91 -13.66 8.09
N SER A 41 6.41 -14.88 7.94
CA SER A 41 7.67 -15.30 8.60
C SER A 41 8.86 -14.43 8.19
N LEU A 42 8.97 -14.05 6.91
CA LEU A 42 10.03 -13.16 6.42
C LEU A 42 9.87 -11.73 6.98
N LYS A 43 8.64 -11.23 7.12
CA LYS A 43 8.34 -9.94 7.73
C LYS A 43 8.80 -9.91 9.19
N ASP A 44 8.39 -10.90 9.98
CA ASP A 44 8.74 -10.98 11.40
C ASP A 44 10.27 -10.94 11.59
N SER A 45 11.00 -11.68 10.75
CA SER A 45 12.48 -11.65 10.75
C SER A 45 13.06 -10.26 10.47
N LEU A 46 12.44 -9.46 9.57
CA LEU A 46 12.89 -8.10 9.25
C LEU A 46 12.68 -7.10 10.38
N PHE A 47 11.62 -7.28 11.17
CA PHE A 47 11.26 -6.31 12.21
C PHE A 47 11.87 -6.61 13.59
N HIS A 48 12.32 -7.85 13.85
CA HIS A 48 12.90 -8.26 15.14
C HIS A 48 14.44 -8.16 15.24
N ASP A 49 15.14 -7.99 14.15
CA ASP A 49 16.61 -8.04 14.15
C ASP A 49 17.29 -6.66 14.24
N LYS A 50 18.29 -6.53 15.13
CA LYS A 50 18.96 -5.26 15.50
C LYS A 50 20.22 -4.89 14.71
N ALA A 51 20.71 -5.71 13.77
CA ALA A 51 22.01 -5.49 13.11
C ALA A 51 21.91 -5.17 11.61
N ILE A 52 22.73 -4.23 11.08
CA ILE A 52 22.62 -3.68 9.72
C ILE A 52 23.94 -3.21 9.14
N GLN A 53 24.18 -3.36 7.82
CA GLN A 53 25.13 -2.54 7.04
C GLN A 53 24.81 -2.42 5.53
N HIS A 54 25.13 -1.25 4.98
CA HIS A 54 25.23 -0.66 3.63
C HIS A 54 24.59 -1.28 2.38
N ILE A 55 23.84 -0.42 1.63
CA ILE A 55 23.38 -0.66 0.26
C ILE A 55 23.57 0.57 -0.62
N SER A 56 23.88 0.32 -1.91
CA SER A 56 24.00 1.34 -2.92
C SER A 56 22.63 1.76 -3.52
N ASN A 57 22.51 3.01 -3.99
CA ASN A 57 21.31 3.54 -4.63
C ASN A 57 20.86 2.75 -5.89
N SER A 58 21.78 2.01 -6.55
CA SER A 58 21.44 1.16 -7.69
C SER A 58 20.52 -0.01 -7.33
N GLN A 59 20.64 -0.55 -6.12
CA GLN A 59 19.81 -1.67 -5.65
C GLN A 59 18.39 -1.24 -5.29
N VAL A 60 18.17 0.03 -4.94
CA VAL A 60 16.83 0.57 -4.68
C VAL A 60 15.99 0.59 -5.96
N LYS A 61 16.59 0.87 -7.12
CA LYS A 61 15.89 0.85 -8.42
C LYS A 61 15.28 -0.50 -8.78
N GLU A 62 15.93 -1.60 -8.40
CA GLU A 62 15.43 -2.95 -8.66
C GLU A 62 14.23 -3.33 -7.80
N LEU A 63 14.05 -2.65 -6.63
CA LEU A 63 12.95 -2.89 -5.72
C LEU A 63 11.62 -2.25 -6.17
N PHE A 64 11.68 -1.23 -7.04
CA PHE A 64 10.53 -0.46 -7.50
C PHE A 64 10.44 -0.43 -9.03
N PRO A 65 9.97 -1.50 -9.68
CA PRO A 65 9.78 -1.49 -11.12
C PRO A 65 8.70 -0.46 -11.52
N LEU A 66 9.06 0.40 -12.47
CA LEU A 66 8.27 1.58 -12.90
C LEU A 66 6.97 1.26 -13.66
N GLN A 67 6.70 0.01 -14.00
CA GLN A 67 5.51 -0.36 -14.79
C GLN A 67 4.74 -1.50 -14.13
N VAL A 68 3.82 -1.15 -13.26
CA VAL A 68 2.85 -2.09 -12.68
C VAL A 68 1.45 -1.74 -13.17
N ALA A 69 1.24 -1.84 -14.48
CA ALA A 69 -0.08 -1.53 -15.05
C ALA A 69 -1.10 -2.69 -14.95
N SER A 70 -0.65 -3.92 -14.72
CA SER A 70 -1.57 -5.08 -14.63
C SER A 70 -0.86 -6.31 -14.07
N TYR A 71 -0.69 -6.39 -12.74
CA TYR A 71 -0.29 -7.65 -12.13
C TYR A 71 -1.51 -8.48 -11.73
N ASN A 72 -1.48 -9.77 -12.09
CA ASN A 72 -2.35 -10.74 -11.49
C ASN A 72 -1.85 -11.11 -10.06
N ILE A 73 -2.69 -11.72 -9.24
CA ILE A 73 -2.37 -12.06 -7.84
C ILE A 73 -1.05 -12.86 -7.69
N PRO A 74 -0.71 -13.86 -8.53
CA PRO A 74 0.56 -14.55 -8.49
C PRO A 74 1.79 -13.67 -8.67
N ASP A 75 1.72 -12.66 -9.56
CA ASP A 75 2.84 -11.74 -9.81
C ASP A 75 3.08 -10.80 -8.61
N LEU A 76 2.02 -10.35 -7.95
CA LEU A 76 2.11 -9.54 -6.72
C LEU A 76 2.80 -10.32 -5.59
N THR A 77 2.46 -11.60 -5.42
CA THR A 77 3.05 -12.46 -4.40
C THR A 77 4.54 -12.69 -4.68
N LYS A 78 4.90 -12.96 -5.93
CA LYS A 78 6.29 -13.13 -6.35
C LYS A 78 7.11 -11.86 -6.09
N HIS A 79 6.57 -10.68 -6.43
CA HIS A 79 7.19 -9.37 -6.17
C HIS A 79 7.41 -9.13 -4.67
N ARG A 80 6.40 -9.37 -3.85
CA ARG A 80 6.51 -9.27 -2.39
C ARG A 80 7.60 -10.17 -1.82
N LYS A 81 7.69 -11.40 -2.30
CA LYS A 81 8.70 -12.37 -1.85
C LYS A 81 10.13 -11.93 -2.22
N ILE A 82 10.33 -11.40 -3.44
CA ILE A 82 11.61 -10.83 -3.86
C ILE A 82 11.96 -9.61 -3.01
N LEU A 83 11.02 -8.68 -2.84
CA LEU A 83 11.17 -7.49 -2.01
C LEU A 83 11.60 -7.86 -0.58
N LEU A 84 10.89 -8.79 0.06
CA LEU A 84 11.21 -9.22 1.42
C LEU A 84 12.60 -9.84 1.53
N LYS A 85 12.99 -10.72 0.61
CA LYS A 85 14.35 -11.30 0.59
C LYS A 85 15.43 -10.23 0.45
N THR A 86 15.23 -9.27 -0.45
CA THR A 86 16.18 -8.16 -0.66
C THR A 86 16.24 -7.26 0.56
N LEU A 87 15.12 -6.98 1.21
CA LEU A 87 15.07 -6.19 2.44
C LEU A 87 15.72 -6.91 3.63
N GLN A 88 15.62 -8.24 3.72
CA GLN A 88 16.34 -9.02 4.73
C GLN A 88 17.86 -8.89 4.59
N ALA A 89 18.35 -8.97 3.35
CA ALA A 89 19.78 -8.76 3.07
C ALA A 89 20.23 -7.33 3.38
N ASN A 90 19.28 -6.38 3.44
CA ASN A 90 19.56 -4.95 3.39
C ASN A 90 18.73 -4.16 4.43
N LYS A 91 18.92 -4.45 5.69
CA LYS A 91 18.12 -3.93 6.83
C LYS A 91 18.12 -2.40 6.98
N GLN A 92 19.16 -1.70 6.55
CA GLN A 92 19.21 -0.23 6.65
C GLN A 92 18.19 0.42 5.72
N ILE A 93 18.12 -0.01 4.46
CA ILE A 93 17.08 0.46 3.53
C ILE A 93 15.69 0.06 4.02
N ALA A 94 15.52 -1.16 4.55
CA ALA A 94 14.25 -1.59 5.12
C ALA A 94 13.69 -0.63 6.18
N LYS A 95 14.55 0.02 6.98
CA LYS A 95 14.13 1.03 7.97
C LYS A 95 13.64 2.31 7.35
N SER A 96 14.20 2.71 6.21
CA SER A 96 13.82 3.96 5.53
C SER A 96 12.59 3.78 4.65
N LEU A 97 12.39 2.62 4.02
CA LEU A 97 11.29 2.41 3.08
C LEU A 97 9.91 2.49 3.73
N PRO A 98 8.89 3.06 3.04
CA PRO A 98 7.52 3.18 3.53
C PRO A 98 6.74 1.86 3.40
N LEU A 99 7.07 0.87 4.24
CA LEU A 99 6.57 -0.50 4.17
C LEU A 99 5.35 -0.77 5.04
N VAL A 100 4.90 0.21 5.84
CA VAL A 100 3.74 0.06 6.73
C VAL A 100 2.68 1.12 6.44
N MET A 101 1.44 0.87 6.86
CA MET A 101 0.37 1.86 6.74
C MET A 101 0.68 3.09 7.60
N PRO A 102 0.30 4.30 7.13
CA PRO A 102 0.51 5.53 7.90
C PRO A 102 -0.51 5.72 9.03
N LEU A 103 -1.54 4.90 9.12
CA LEU A 103 -2.54 4.91 10.19
C LEU A 103 -2.54 3.60 10.97
N LYS A 104 -2.88 3.67 12.27
CA LYS A 104 -3.22 2.50 13.07
C LYS A 104 -4.62 2.00 12.74
N GLU A 105 -4.82 0.69 12.81
CA GLU A 105 -6.17 0.11 12.78
C GLU A 105 -6.96 0.47 14.04
N PRO A 106 -8.30 0.62 13.94
CA PRO A 106 -9.10 0.45 12.74
C PRO A 106 -9.16 1.71 11.86
N TYR A 107 -9.12 1.52 10.54
CA TYR A 107 -9.36 2.53 9.50
C TYR A 107 -10.09 1.90 8.32
N THR A 108 -10.72 2.75 7.46
CA THR A 108 -11.38 2.31 6.23
C THR A 108 -10.67 2.92 5.02
N THR A 109 -10.37 2.10 4.01
CA THR A 109 -9.92 2.60 2.70
C THR A 109 -11.14 2.95 1.85
N THR A 110 -11.35 4.24 1.59
CA THR A 110 -12.51 4.73 0.81
C THR A 110 -12.22 4.81 -0.69
N ASN A 111 -11.03 5.22 -1.06
CA ASN A 111 -10.57 5.25 -2.46
C ASN A 111 -9.20 4.58 -2.58
N ARG A 112 -9.05 3.78 -3.65
CA ARG A 112 -7.79 3.10 -3.98
C ARG A 112 -7.04 3.84 -5.07
N TYR A 113 -5.77 3.49 -5.27
CA TYR A 113 -4.97 3.94 -6.40
C TYR A 113 -5.56 3.41 -7.71
N GLN A 114 -6.22 4.29 -8.45
CA GLN A 114 -6.91 3.96 -9.71
C GLN A 114 -7.37 5.23 -10.41
N THR A 115 -8.06 5.06 -11.53
CA THR A 115 -8.79 6.16 -12.17
C THR A 115 -10.19 6.25 -11.57
N LEU A 116 -10.53 7.39 -10.97
CA LEU A 116 -11.85 7.67 -10.41
C LEU A 116 -12.67 8.54 -11.37
N PHE A 117 -13.99 8.32 -11.39
CA PHE A 117 -14.90 9.20 -12.08
C PHE A 117 -15.21 10.42 -11.23
N ASP A 118 -14.91 11.62 -11.73
CA ASP A 118 -15.30 12.89 -11.11
C ASP A 118 -16.67 13.30 -11.65
N PRO A 119 -17.73 13.28 -10.83
CA PRO A 119 -19.08 13.58 -11.27
C PRO A 119 -19.31 15.06 -11.58
N PHE A 120 -18.43 15.97 -11.13
CA PHE A 120 -18.59 17.42 -11.36
C PHE A 120 -18.10 17.85 -12.74
N ILE A 121 -17.08 17.16 -13.25
CA ILE A 121 -16.50 17.45 -14.57
C ILE A 121 -16.76 16.32 -15.56
N GLU A 122 -17.49 15.27 -15.15
CA GLU A 122 -17.85 14.08 -15.93
C GLU A 122 -16.65 13.41 -16.62
N GLN A 123 -15.49 13.43 -15.96
CA GLN A 123 -14.24 12.87 -16.49
C GLN A 123 -13.63 11.86 -15.53
N LYS A 124 -12.87 10.92 -16.10
CA LYS A 124 -12.05 10.00 -15.33
C LYS A 124 -10.73 10.67 -14.98
N LEU A 125 -10.48 10.88 -13.70
CA LEU A 125 -9.24 11.44 -13.17
C LEU A 125 -8.39 10.37 -12.49
N PRO A 126 -7.06 10.42 -12.65
CA PRO A 126 -6.18 9.50 -11.94
C PRO A 126 -6.16 9.85 -10.45
N HIS A 127 -6.52 8.89 -9.60
CA HIS A 127 -6.29 8.94 -8.15
C HIS A 127 -4.91 8.36 -7.86
N ARG A 128 -3.98 9.23 -7.46
CA ARG A 128 -2.54 8.92 -7.34
C ARG A 128 -2.11 8.35 -6.00
N GLY A 129 -3.07 7.99 -5.14
CA GLY A 129 -2.82 7.48 -3.81
C GLY A 129 -3.95 6.60 -3.32
N ILE A 130 -4.04 6.47 -2.01
CA ILE A 130 -5.16 5.85 -1.32
C ILE A 130 -5.75 6.85 -0.32
N ASP A 131 -7.06 6.79 -0.14
CA ASP A 131 -7.76 7.61 0.84
C ASP A 131 -8.18 6.75 2.02
N LEU A 132 -7.76 7.15 3.21
CA LEU A 132 -7.92 6.44 4.46
C LEU A 132 -8.74 7.26 5.46
N VAL A 133 -9.81 6.67 5.97
CA VAL A 133 -10.64 7.27 7.02
C VAL A 133 -10.35 6.58 8.34
N PRO A 134 -9.74 7.27 9.33
CA PRO A 134 -9.49 6.70 10.65
C PRO A 134 -10.82 6.55 11.41
N THR A 135 -10.93 5.50 12.21
CA THR A 135 -12.11 5.25 13.05
C THR A 135 -11.91 5.78 14.47
N GLU A 136 -10.76 5.50 15.07
CA GLU A 136 -10.48 5.83 16.47
C GLU A 136 -9.27 6.75 16.65
N ASN A 137 -8.20 6.52 15.89
CA ASN A 137 -6.93 7.23 16.05
C ASN A 137 -6.59 8.05 14.82
N ASP A 138 -6.61 9.36 14.94
CA ASP A 138 -6.34 10.32 13.87
C ASP A 138 -4.86 10.57 13.61
N THR A 139 -3.99 9.98 14.40
CA THR A 139 -2.55 10.23 14.29
C THR A 139 -1.98 9.55 13.06
N ILE A 140 -1.27 10.32 12.24
CA ILE A 140 -0.51 9.85 11.09
C ILE A 140 0.89 9.52 11.57
N PHE A 141 1.36 8.32 11.25
CA PHE A 141 2.68 7.83 11.60
C PHE A 141 3.57 7.73 10.36
N ALA A 142 4.87 7.94 10.53
CA ALA A 142 5.84 7.74 9.45
C ALA A 142 5.91 6.26 9.06
N PRO A 143 5.64 5.89 7.79
CA PRO A 143 5.65 4.49 7.33
C PRO A 143 7.06 3.94 7.13
N GLY A 144 8.05 4.80 7.15
CA GLY A 144 9.48 4.53 7.06
C GLY A 144 10.28 5.67 7.68
N GLY A 145 11.57 5.46 7.93
CA GLY A 145 12.48 6.52 8.33
C GLY A 145 12.70 7.52 7.19
N GLY A 146 12.99 8.78 7.51
CA GLY A 146 13.25 9.80 6.50
C GLY A 146 13.39 11.20 7.06
N ILE A 147 13.33 12.19 6.18
CA ILE A 147 13.42 13.62 6.51
C ILE A 147 12.15 14.30 6.00
N VAL A 148 11.58 15.19 6.81
CA VAL A 148 10.46 16.06 6.39
C VAL A 148 10.98 17.08 5.39
N SER A 149 10.67 16.89 4.11
CA SER A 149 11.16 17.78 3.04
C SER A 149 10.28 19.00 2.84
N GLU A 150 8.98 18.86 3.08
CA GLU A 150 8.01 19.94 2.87
C GLU A 150 6.80 19.84 3.80
N ILE A 151 6.36 20.99 4.29
CA ILE A 151 5.03 21.16 4.91
C ILE A 151 4.47 22.45 4.33
N ARG A 152 3.31 22.40 3.66
CA ARG A 152 2.69 23.60 3.05
C ARG A 152 1.19 23.44 2.85
N GLU A 153 0.50 24.58 2.75
CA GLU A 153 -0.87 24.65 2.26
C GLU A 153 -0.91 24.47 0.72
N HIS A 154 -1.86 23.69 0.26
CA HIS A 154 -2.12 23.46 -1.16
C HIS A 154 -3.61 23.64 -1.45
N ARG A 155 -3.96 24.41 -2.50
CA ARG A 155 -5.35 24.80 -2.78
C ARG A 155 -6.34 23.62 -2.85
N GLY A 156 -5.94 22.46 -3.40
CA GLY A 156 -6.80 21.28 -3.51
C GLY A 156 -6.60 20.27 -2.37
N PHE A 157 -5.34 20.03 -2.00
CA PHE A 157 -4.96 19.04 -1.00
C PHE A 157 -4.96 19.54 0.46
N GLY A 158 -5.27 20.84 0.68
CA GLY A 158 -5.20 21.45 2.00
C GLY A 158 -3.77 21.44 2.56
N LEU A 159 -3.65 21.30 3.88
CA LEU A 159 -2.34 21.17 4.51
C LEU A 159 -1.71 19.82 4.14
N THR A 160 -0.48 19.87 3.64
CA THR A 160 0.26 18.72 3.12
C THR A 160 1.61 18.57 3.81
N LEU A 161 2.08 17.33 3.91
CA LEU A 161 3.40 16.96 4.40
C LEU A 161 4.06 16.00 3.40
N LYS A 162 5.38 16.14 3.19
CA LYS A 162 6.20 15.20 2.41
C LYS A 162 7.36 14.68 3.26
N LEU A 163 7.60 13.37 3.18
CA LEU A 163 8.81 12.73 3.68
C LEU A 163 9.68 12.27 2.49
N GLU A 164 10.96 12.48 2.61
CA GLU A 164 11.99 11.86 1.78
C GLU A 164 12.59 10.68 2.54
N HIS A 165 12.43 9.48 2.00
CA HIS A 165 12.92 8.23 2.59
C HIS A 165 14.27 7.84 2.02
N THR A 166 14.44 8.04 0.71
CA THR A 166 15.68 7.85 -0.05
C THR A 166 15.75 8.91 -1.16
N GLU A 167 16.81 8.94 -1.93
CA GLU A 167 16.95 9.81 -3.10
C GLU A 167 15.77 9.68 -4.09
N HIS A 168 15.22 8.46 -4.21
CA HIS A 168 14.16 8.13 -5.17
C HIS A 168 12.76 8.04 -4.57
N ILE A 169 12.64 7.80 -3.25
CA ILE A 169 11.36 7.43 -2.62
C ILE A 169 10.90 8.52 -1.68
N ARG A 170 9.69 9.00 -1.92
CA ARG A 170 8.98 9.98 -1.11
C ARG A 170 7.60 9.51 -0.77
N THR A 171 7.06 9.97 0.36
CA THR A 171 5.64 9.85 0.69
C THR A 171 5.00 11.22 0.82
N PHE A 172 3.73 11.29 0.45
CA PHE A 172 2.92 12.50 0.45
C PHE A 172 1.65 12.27 1.25
N TYR A 173 1.34 13.24 2.10
CA TYR A 173 0.18 13.24 2.98
C TYR A 173 -0.62 14.49 2.76
N ALA A 174 -1.93 14.38 2.56
CA ALA A 174 -2.81 15.51 2.32
C ALA A 174 -4.06 15.46 3.21
N HIS A 175 -4.80 16.56 3.21
CA HIS A 175 -5.98 16.83 4.03
C HIS A 175 -5.70 16.78 5.54
N ILE A 176 -4.44 16.99 5.95
CA ILE A 176 -4.06 16.92 7.36
C ILE A 176 -4.58 18.16 8.14
N GLN A 177 -4.86 17.96 9.43
CA GLN A 177 -5.30 19.03 10.32
C GLN A 177 -4.12 19.87 10.78
N LYS A 178 -3.06 19.20 11.23
CA LYS A 178 -1.81 19.84 11.69
C LYS A 178 -0.64 18.87 11.56
N ALA A 179 0.55 19.41 11.30
CA ALA A 179 1.79 18.67 11.41
C ALA A 179 2.25 18.64 12.90
N LEU A 180 2.84 17.51 13.31
CA LEU A 180 3.46 17.32 14.61
C LEU A 180 4.99 17.44 14.55
N VAL A 181 5.52 17.67 13.38
CA VAL A 181 6.94 17.81 13.04
C VAL A 181 7.16 19.08 12.21
N THR A 182 8.41 19.49 12.05
CA THR A 182 8.79 20.66 11.23
C THR A 182 9.59 20.23 10.02
N LYS A 183 9.66 21.08 8.99
CA LYS A 183 10.55 20.86 7.85
C LYS A 183 11.99 20.66 8.32
N GLY A 184 12.68 19.68 7.77
CA GLY A 184 14.04 19.27 8.16
C GLY A 184 14.10 18.24 9.31
N SER A 185 12.99 17.97 9.99
CA SER A 185 12.96 16.95 11.06
C SER A 185 13.29 15.57 10.51
N GLN A 186 14.20 14.86 11.19
CA GLN A 186 14.43 13.43 10.96
C GLN A 186 13.34 12.62 11.69
N VAL A 187 12.75 11.67 11.00
CA VAL A 187 11.72 10.78 11.55
C VAL A 187 12.12 9.31 11.41
N LYS A 188 11.69 8.50 12.37
CA LYS A 188 11.82 7.03 12.32
C LYS A 188 10.45 6.43 11.97
N ARG A 189 10.45 5.20 11.42
CA ARG A 189 9.20 4.45 11.25
C ARG A 189 8.41 4.39 12.54
N GLY A 190 7.10 4.59 12.47
CA GLY A 190 6.20 4.61 13.62
C GLY A 190 6.20 5.91 14.42
N MET A 191 7.02 6.92 14.07
CA MET A 191 6.99 8.22 14.73
C MET A 191 5.73 9.01 14.32
N PRO A 192 4.97 9.64 15.26
CA PRO A 192 3.88 10.54 14.94
C PRO A 192 4.37 11.74 14.13
N ILE A 193 3.71 12.04 12.99
CA ILE A 193 4.14 13.13 12.10
C ILE A 193 3.06 14.17 11.83
N ALA A 194 1.78 13.78 11.91
CA ALA A 194 0.66 14.69 11.67
C ALA A 194 -0.65 14.14 12.28
N ILE A 195 -1.72 14.91 12.18
CA ILE A 195 -3.09 14.53 12.53
C ILE A 195 -3.95 14.59 11.28
N VAL A 196 -4.76 13.56 11.04
CA VAL A 196 -5.75 13.52 9.94
C VAL A 196 -6.76 14.63 10.12
N GLY A 197 -7.10 15.31 9.04
CA GLY A 197 -8.03 16.41 9.04
C GLY A 197 -9.06 16.35 7.92
N ASN A 198 -9.57 17.53 7.61
CA ASN A 198 -10.53 17.79 6.54
C ASN A 198 -10.15 19.07 5.80
N SER A 199 -8.85 19.32 5.63
CA SER A 199 -8.36 20.53 4.95
C SER A 199 -8.41 20.38 3.43
N GLY A 200 -8.55 21.49 2.70
CA GLY A 200 -8.66 21.49 1.25
C GLY A 200 -9.98 20.90 0.73
N ARG A 201 -9.93 20.22 -0.41
CA ARG A 201 -11.11 19.58 -1.05
C ARG A 201 -11.22 18.13 -0.59
N SER A 202 -11.65 17.91 0.64
CA SER A 202 -11.90 16.60 1.22
C SER A 202 -13.39 16.40 1.48
N PRO A 203 -13.95 15.20 1.26
CA PRO A 203 -15.35 14.91 1.59
C PRO A 203 -15.62 14.79 3.10
N GLY A 204 -14.57 14.79 3.92
CA GLY A 204 -14.64 14.62 5.37
C GLY A 204 -13.25 14.36 5.94
N LYS A 205 -13.21 13.84 7.17
CA LYS A 205 -11.96 13.47 7.85
C LYS A 205 -11.29 12.32 7.12
N THR A 206 -10.30 12.62 6.29
CA THR A 206 -9.66 11.66 5.37
C THR A 206 -8.18 11.98 5.24
N LEU A 207 -7.35 10.97 5.23
CA LEU A 207 -5.95 11.05 4.83
C LEU A 207 -5.83 10.61 3.37
N HIS A 208 -5.37 11.51 2.50
CA HIS A 208 -4.86 11.12 1.19
C HIS A 208 -3.36 10.79 1.31
N TYR A 209 -2.98 9.56 0.94
CA TYR A 209 -1.63 9.04 1.09
C TYR A 209 -1.08 8.52 -0.24
N GLU A 210 0.11 9.02 -0.63
CA GLU A 210 0.82 8.58 -1.83
C GLU A 210 2.22 8.05 -1.49
N ILE A 211 2.66 7.06 -2.25
CA ILE A 211 4.08 6.69 -2.39
C ILE A 211 4.52 7.15 -3.78
N ARG A 212 5.67 7.82 -3.86
CA ARG A 212 6.24 8.30 -5.11
C ARG A 212 7.65 7.76 -5.29
N TYR A 213 7.92 7.28 -6.50
CA TYR A 213 9.23 6.88 -6.98
C TYR A 213 9.66 7.80 -8.12
N ASP A 214 10.80 8.47 -7.99
CA ASP A 214 11.29 9.49 -8.93
C ASP A 214 10.21 10.52 -9.33
N GLY A 215 9.40 10.95 -8.34
CA GLY A 215 8.32 11.91 -8.53
C GLY A 215 6.99 11.32 -9.03
N ASN A 216 6.99 10.11 -9.58
CA ASN A 216 5.81 9.43 -10.08
C ASN A 216 5.09 8.68 -8.97
N ALA A 217 3.78 8.86 -8.86
CA ALA A 217 2.97 8.13 -7.91
C ALA A 217 2.88 6.65 -8.31
N ILE A 218 3.04 5.76 -7.33
CA ILE A 218 2.91 4.32 -7.47
C ILE A 218 1.85 3.81 -6.51
N ASN A 219 1.24 2.65 -6.80
CA ASN A 219 0.19 2.11 -5.95
C ASN A 219 0.74 1.74 -4.56
N PRO A 220 0.32 2.43 -3.48
CA PRO A 220 0.83 2.17 -2.13
C PRO A 220 0.58 0.74 -1.65
N GLU A 221 -0.55 0.13 -2.05
CA GLU A 221 -0.95 -1.21 -1.60
C GLU A 221 0.03 -2.32 -2.04
N HIS A 222 0.83 -2.08 -3.10
CA HIS A 222 1.84 -3.04 -3.56
C HIS A 222 3.09 -3.07 -2.67
N TYR A 223 3.34 -2.02 -1.90
CA TYR A 223 4.56 -1.85 -1.10
C TYR A 223 4.32 -1.92 0.40
N ILE A 224 3.08 -1.74 0.83
CA ILE A 224 2.70 -1.88 2.23
C ILE A 224 2.68 -3.37 2.59
N LEU A 225 3.58 -3.77 3.48
CA LEU A 225 3.74 -5.15 3.93
C LEU A 225 2.90 -5.45 5.18
N TYR A 226 2.55 -4.39 5.96
CA TYR A 226 1.88 -4.58 7.26
C TYR A 226 1.00 -3.39 7.65
N PRO A 227 -0.16 -3.61 8.30
CA PRO A 227 -0.76 -2.60 9.16
C PRO A 227 0.14 -2.37 10.37
N ILE A 228 0.26 -1.14 10.86
CA ILE A 228 0.98 -0.88 12.11
C ILE A 228 0.17 -1.52 13.25
N LYS A 229 0.57 -2.69 13.71
CA LYS A 229 0.30 -3.13 15.07
C LYS A 229 1.38 -2.51 15.94
N MET A 230 1.00 -1.61 16.79
CA MET A 230 1.90 -1.11 17.83
C MET A 230 1.38 -1.70 19.13
N ASP A 231 2.26 -2.39 19.83
CA ASP A 231 2.09 -2.77 21.23
C ASP A 231 1.91 -1.53 22.10
#